data_8c9eccda11f7f1297a03917b154650bc
#
_entry.id   8c9eccda11f7f1297a03917b154650bc
#
_cell.length_a   1.000
_cell.length_b   1.000
_cell.length_c   1.000
_cell.angle_alpha   90.00
_cell.angle_beta   90.00
_cell.angle_gamma   90.00
#
_symmetry.space_group_name_H-M   'P 1'
#
loop_
_entity.id
_entity.type
_entity.pdbx_description
1 polymer ?
#
loop_
_entity_poly.entity_id
_entity_poly.type
_entity_poly.pdbx_seq_one_letter_code
_entity_poly.pdbx_strand_id
1 'polypeptide(L)'
;MTDFTQFADFDLAPELLNALQKKGYQRPTAIQQETIPAAMEGFDVLGSAPTGTGKTAAFLLPAIQHLLDYPRRKPGAPRVLILTPTRELAMQVAEQAEELACFTKLSIATITGGVAYQNHGEIFNKNQDIVVATPGRLLQYIKEENFDCRAVEILIFDEADRMLQMGFGQDAEKISAETRWRKQTLLFSATLEGDLLEDLADRTLNEPVKIDAEPSRRERKKIQQWYYHADSNEHKFKLLARFIEQEQVSKGIVFVRRREDVRELAENLRKRGIRSTYLEGEMAQTQRNNAIDKLKNGVVTVLVSTDVSARGIDIDDVSHIMNFDLPYSADTYLHRIGRTARAGKKGTAVSFVEAHDYRLLGKIKRYTQEILKARVIEGLEPRTKAPKDGEIKTVSKKQKAKKLEKREAQKKATKKAKQRHQDRKNIGKRRKPSHSAGHETGEK
;
A
#
# COMPACT_ATOMS: atom_id res chain seq x y z
N MET A 1 -30.70 13.13 0.60
CA MET A 1 -29.31 13.08 1.08
C MET A 1 -28.99 14.44 1.64
N THR A 2 -28.71 14.53 2.91
CA THR A 2 -28.26 15.79 3.56
C THR A 2 -26.88 16.09 3.02
N ASP A 3 -26.70 17.21 2.31
CA ASP A 3 -25.40 17.66 1.83
C ASP A 3 -24.58 18.19 3.02
N PHE A 4 -23.70 17.38 3.56
CA PHE A 4 -22.73 17.78 4.59
C PHE A 4 -21.66 18.67 3.96
N THR A 5 -21.82 19.99 4.07
CA THR A 5 -20.92 20.96 3.44
C THR A 5 -19.82 21.44 4.37
N GLN A 6 -20.01 21.31 5.68
CA GLN A 6 -19.06 21.70 6.73
C GLN A 6 -18.96 20.59 7.79
N PHE A 7 -17.84 20.54 8.51
CA PHE A 7 -17.65 19.57 9.58
C PHE A 7 -18.63 19.77 10.76
N ALA A 8 -19.15 20.97 10.96
CA ALA A 8 -20.18 21.24 11.95
C ALA A 8 -21.51 20.54 11.65
N ASP A 9 -21.75 20.12 10.40
CA ASP A 9 -22.97 19.43 10.01
C ASP A 9 -23.01 17.95 10.49
N PHE A 10 -21.88 17.40 11.00
CA PHE A 10 -21.77 16.00 11.44
C PHE A 10 -22.07 15.75 12.92
N ASP A 11 -22.50 16.76 13.66
CA ASP A 11 -22.74 16.61 15.12
C ASP A 11 -21.52 16.11 15.92
N LEU A 12 -20.34 16.62 15.56
CA LEU A 12 -19.08 16.31 16.22
C LEU A 12 -18.90 17.10 17.51
N ALA A 13 -18.26 16.50 18.51
CA ALA A 13 -17.92 17.15 19.75
C ALA A 13 -17.08 18.44 19.53
N PRO A 14 -17.26 19.47 20.39
CA PRO A 14 -16.51 20.72 20.27
C PRO A 14 -14.99 20.54 20.20
N GLU A 15 -14.46 19.56 20.93
CA GLU A 15 -13.04 19.21 20.95
C GLU A 15 -12.52 18.82 19.55
N LEU A 16 -13.32 18.02 18.81
CA LEU A 16 -13.00 17.62 17.44
C LEU A 16 -13.12 18.79 16.46
N LEU A 17 -14.16 19.59 16.58
CA LEU A 17 -14.33 20.79 15.74
C LEU A 17 -13.17 21.78 15.92
N ASN A 18 -12.71 21.99 17.15
CA ASN A 18 -11.55 22.82 17.46
C ASN A 18 -10.25 22.22 16.87
N ALA A 19 -10.08 20.91 16.92
CA ALA A 19 -8.93 20.23 16.32
C ALA A 19 -8.92 20.36 14.77
N LEU A 20 -10.08 20.21 14.14
CA LEU A 20 -10.26 20.40 12.71
C LEU A 20 -9.95 21.85 12.27
N GLN A 21 -10.44 22.83 13.04
CA GLN A 21 -10.13 24.24 12.79
C GLN A 21 -8.63 24.53 12.94
N LYS A 22 -7.98 24.00 13.98
CA LYS A 22 -6.53 24.14 14.19
C LYS A 22 -5.72 23.57 13.04
N LYS A 23 -6.19 22.46 12.44
CA LYS A 23 -5.58 21.83 11.25
C LYS A 23 -5.93 22.54 9.93
N GLY A 24 -6.80 23.52 9.94
CA GLY A 24 -7.24 24.22 8.74
C GLY A 24 -8.20 23.41 7.86
N TYR A 25 -8.85 22.39 8.41
CA TYR A 25 -9.86 21.61 7.69
C TYR A 25 -11.17 22.41 7.61
N GLN A 26 -11.49 22.86 6.40
CA GLN A 26 -12.64 23.73 6.18
C GLN A 26 -13.88 22.96 5.71
N ARG A 27 -13.69 22.03 4.79
CA ARG A 27 -14.78 21.26 4.17
C ARG A 27 -14.46 19.78 4.15
N PRO A 28 -15.42 18.92 4.42
CA PRO A 28 -15.24 17.49 4.30
C PRO A 28 -15.02 17.07 2.84
N THR A 29 -14.19 16.08 2.63
CA THR A 29 -13.98 15.44 1.32
C THR A 29 -15.11 14.45 1.03
N ALA A 30 -15.24 13.99 -0.22
CA ALA A 30 -16.29 13.05 -0.61
C ALA A 30 -16.33 11.79 0.27
N ILE A 31 -15.16 11.17 0.52
CA ILE A 31 -15.08 9.99 1.40
C ILE A 31 -15.52 10.32 2.84
N GLN A 32 -15.21 11.50 3.34
CA GLN A 32 -15.62 11.94 4.68
C GLN A 32 -17.12 12.19 4.77
N GLN A 33 -17.71 12.80 3.74
CA GLN A 33 -19.14 13.09 3.70
C GLN A 33 -20.00 11.84 3.77
N GLU A 34 -19.55 10.74 3.18
CA GLU A 34 -20.28 9.47 3.19
C GLU A 34 -19.91 8.59 4.36
N THR A 35 -18.63 8.57 4.77
CA THR A 35 -18.15 7.66 5.83
C THR A 35 -18.54 8.13 7.21
N ILE A 36 -18.38 9.43 7.53
CA ILE A 36 -18.58 9.93 8.89
C ILE A 36 -20.02 9.65 9.37
N PRO A 37 -21.09 9.98 8.62
CA PRO A 37 -22.44 9.69 9.06
C PRO A 37 -22.69 8.19 9.24
N ALA A 38 -22.33 7.37 8.26
CA ALA A 38 -22.54 5.92 8.33
C ALA A 38 -21.82 5.28 9.54
N ALA A 39 -20.57 5.72 9.80
CA ALA A 39 -19.81 5.22 10.93
C ALA A 39 -20.35 5.72 12.28
N MET A 40 -20.84 6.96 12.37
CA MET A 40 -21.47 7.49 13.58
C MET A 40 -22.81 6.81 13.90
N GLU A 41 -23.53 6.34 12.88
CA GLU A 41 -24.74 5.51 13.06
C GLU A 41 -24.41 4.06 13.47
N GLY A 42 -23.14 3.67 13.51
CA GLY A 42 -22.66 2.36 13.95
C GLY A 42 -22.63 1.29 12.86
N PHE A 43 -22.84 1.65 11.59
CA PHE A 43 -22.74 0.71 10.48
C PHE A 43 -21.30 0.32 10.22
N ASP A 44 -21.09 -0.93 9.78
CA ASP A 44 -19.83 -1.33 9.17
C ASP A 44 -19.66 -0.60 7.84
N VAL A 45 -18.42 -0.24 7.50
CA VAL A 45 -18.11 0.49 6.26
C VAL A 45 -17.07 -0.25 5.44
N LEU A 46 -17.35 -0.41 4.15
CA LEU A 46 -16.38 -0.78 3.13
C LEU A 46 -16.10 0.44 2.24
N GLY A 47 -15.03 1.15 2.55
CA GLY A 47 -14.68 2.42 1.91
C GLY A 47 -13.57 2.29 0.87
N SER A 48 -13.80 2.80 -0.34
CA SER A 48 -12.76 2.97 -1.35
C SER A 48 -12.50 4.43 -1.63
N ALA A 49 -11.26 4.81 -1.55
CA ALA A 49 -10.78 6.09 -2.02
C ALA A 49 -9.26 6.07 -2.21
N PRO A 50 -8.70 6.83 -3.14
CA PRO A 50 -7.26 6.97 -3.30
C PRO A 50 -6.55 7.50 -2.07
N THR A 51 -5.24 7.31 -2.00
CA THR A 51 -4.43 7.92 -0.93
C THR A 51 -4.44 9.44 -1.02
N GLY A 52 -4.52 10.12 0.13
CA GLY A 52 -4.53 11.59 0.19
C GLY A 52 -5.91 12.23 0.00
N THR A 53 -6.98 11.45 -0.05
CA THR A 53 -8.38 11.93 -0.14
C THR A 53 -9.03 12.19 1.23
N GLY A 54 -8.29 11.97 2.34
CA GLY A 54 -8.79 12.20 3.69
C GLY A 54 -9.42 10.99 4.37
N LYS A 55 -9.15 9.74 3.90
CA LYS A 55 -9.63 8.49 4.54
C LYS A 55 -9.33 8.43 6.03
N THR A 56 -8.11 8.81 6.41
CA THR A 56 -7.68 8.75 7.81
C THR A 56 -8.59 9.56 8.72
N ALA A 57 -8.92 10.79 8.36
CA ALA A 57 -9.88 11.58 9.12
C ALA A 57 -11.31 11.04 9.02
N ALA A 58 -11.68 10.41 7.89
CA ALA A 58 -12.99 9.80 7.70
C ALA A 58 -13.29 8.70 8.72
N PHE A 59 -12.30 7.89 9.12
CA PHE A 59 -12.49 6.86 10.14
C PHE A 59 -12.08 7.32 11.54
N LEU A 60 -11.10 8.23 11.69
CA LEU A 60 -10.68 8.70 13.01
C LEU A 60 -11.75 9.56 13.69
N LEU A 61 -12.41 10.45 12.95
CA LEU A 61 -13.42 11.34 13.53
C LEU A 61 -14.56 10.58 14.21
N PRO A 62 -15.26 9.64 13.54
CA PRO A 62 -16.31 8.86 14.19
C PRO A 62 -15.77 7.94 15.31
N ALA A 63 -14.56 7.38 15.17
CA ALA A 63 -13.96 6.56 16.20
C ALA A 63 -13.62 7.36 17.48
N ILE A 64 -13.08 8.57 17.33
CA ILE A 64 -12.80 9.47 18.46
C ILE A 64 -14.13 9.97 19.05
N GLN A 65 -15.12 10.34 18.22
CA GLN A 65 -16.44 10.73 18.67
C GLN A 65 -17.08 9.62 19.54
N HIS A 66 -17.04 8.37 19.08
CA HIS A 66 -17.54 7.23 19.86
C HIS A 66 -16.87 7.14 21.25
N LEU A 67 -15.57 7.37 21.36
CA LEU A 67 -14.87 7.35 22.64
C LEU A 67 -15.27 8.51 23.55
N LEU A 68 -15.64 9.67 22.99
CA LEU A 68 -16.12 10.84 23.74
C LEU A 68 -17.56 10.65 24.20
N ASP A 69 -18.42 10.09 23.36
CA ASP A 69 -19.83 9.83 23.70
C ASP A 69 -19.98 8.75 24.78
N TYR A 70 -19.07 7.78 24.79
CA TYR A 70 -19.07 6.66 25.74
C TYR A 70 -17.79 6.63 26.57
N PRO A 71 -17.52 7.63 27.44
CA PRO A 71 -16.30 7.69 28.21
C PRO A 71 -16.21 6.51 29.19
N ARG A 72 -15.06 5.85 29.24
CA ARG A 72 -14.85 4.78 30.19
C ARG A 72 -14.67 5.32 31.60
N ARG A 73 -15.20 4.58 32.60
CA ARG A 73 -15.06 4.94 34.01
C ARG A 73 -13.72 4.49 34.64
N LYS A 74 -13.11 3.45 34.08
CA LYS A 74 -11.87 2.87 34.59
C LYS A 74 -10.91 2.66 33.43
N PRO A 75 -9.61 2.88 33.64
CA PRO A 75 -8.58 2.52 32.67
C PRO A 75 -8.68 1.03 32.26
N GLY A 76 -8.31 0.71 31.02
CA GLY A 76 -8.38 -0.66 30.51
C GLY A 76 -7.75 -0.83 29.13
N ALA A 77 -7.94 -2.01 28.53
CA ALA A 77 -7.46 -2.32 27.18
C ALA A 77 -8.07 -1.38 26.11
N PRO A 78 -7.44 -1.23 24.95
CA PRO A 78 -7.87 -0.28 23.92
C PRO A 78 -9.26 -0.63 23.39
N ARG A 79 -10.03 0.40 23.08
CA ARG A 79 -11.39 0.30 22.55
C ARG A 79 -11.42 0.50 21.03
N VAL A 80 -10.43 1.16 20.47
CA VAL A 80 -10.27 1.32 19.03
C VAL A 80 -8.93 0.70 18.61
N LEU A 81 -9.00 -0.22 17.65
CA LEU A 81 -7.84 -0.87 17.06
C LEU A 81 -7.79 -0.57 15.58
N ILE A 82 -6.65 -0.03 15.12
CA ILE A 82 -6.43 0.32 13.72
C ILE A 82 -5.28 -0.53 13.18
N LEU A 83 -5.54 -1.30 12.14
CA LEU A 83 -4.53 -2.12 11.45
C LEU A 83 -4.05 -1.42 10.19
N THR A 84 -2.74 -1.34 10.03
CA THR A 84 -2.08 -0.74 8.86
C THR A 84 -1.00 -1.66 8.32
N PRO A 85 -0.75 -1.69 6.99
CA PRO A 85 0.22 -2.60 6.39
C PRO A 85 1.68 -2.29 6.73
N THR A 86 2.01 -1.04 7.05
CA THR A 86 3.40 -0.61 7.26
C THR A 86 3.56 0.21 8.54
N ARG A 87 4.78 0.25 9.06
CA ARG A 87 5.13 1.03 10.26
C ARG A 87 4.96 2.52 10.03
N GLU A 88 5.39 2.98 8.88
CA GLU A 88 5.32 4.38 8.50
C GLU A 88 3.86 4.86 8.49
N LEU A 89 2.96 4.06 7.92
CA LEU A 89 1.54 4.38 7.92
C LEU A 89 0.96 4.32 9.34
N ALA A 90 1.37 3.34 10.16
CA ALA A 90 0.94 3.28 11.56
C ALA A 90 1.32 4.54 12.33
N MET A 91 2.54 5.02 12.17
CA MET A 91 3.01 6.26 12.81
C MET A 91 2.22 7.48 12.31
N GLN A 92 1.97 7.59 11.01
CA GLN A 92 1.19 8.68 10.42
C GLN A 92 -0.26 8.70 10.91
N VAL A 93 -0.90 7.52 10.96
CA VAL A 93 -2.27 7.40 11.48
C VAL A 93 -2.32 7.76 12.97
N ALA A 94 -1.32 7.34 13.75
CA ALA A 94 -1.24 7.69 15.18
C ALA A 94 -1.01 9.20 15.38
N GLU A 95 -0.07 9.81 14.65
CA GLU A 95 0.17 11.26 14.68
C GLU A 95 -1.11 12.04 14.31
N GLN A 96 -1.81 11.60 13.27
CA GLN A 96 -3.08 12.23 12.88
C GLN A 96 -4.18 12.04 13.93
N ALA A 97 -4.21 10.87 14.61
CA ALA A 97 -5.13 10.63 15.72
C ALA A 97 -4.82 11.55 16.92
N GLU A 98 -3.54 11.71 17.28
CA GLU A 98 -3.09 12.62 18.35
C GLU A 98 -3.46 14.08 18.02
N GLU A 99 -3.28 14.51 16.78
CA GLU A 99 -3.65 15.85 16.35
C GLU A 99 -5.17 16.11 16.39
N LEU A 100 -5.99 15.12 15.99
CA LEU A 100 -7.44 15.21 16.06
C LEU A 100 -7.97 15.09 17.51
N ALA A 101 -7.25 14.37 18.36
CA ALA A 101 -7.60 14.21 19.77
C ALA A 101 -6.94 15.25 20.70
N CYS A 102 -6.24 16.26 20.17
CA CYS A 102 -5.38 17.15 20.95
C CYS A 102 -6.13 18.01 22.02
N PHE A 103 -7.43 18.13 21.93
CA PHE A 103 -8.25 18.78 22.94
C PHE A 103 -9.01 17.78 23.83
N THR A 104 -8.70 16.49 23.75
CA THR A 104 -9.27 15.41 24.55
C THR A 104 -8.24 14.86 25.54
N LYS A 105 -8.68 13.91 26.39
CA LYS A 105 -7.78 13.15 27.27
C LYS A 105 -7.48 11.73 26.76
N LEU A 106 -7.79 11.47 25.50
CA LEU A 106 -7.59 10.15 24.90
C LEU A 106 -6.11 9.87 24.69
N SER A 107 -5.73 8.63 24.93
CA SER A 107 -4.36 8.13 24.77
C SER A 107 -4.23 7.27 23.52
N ILE A 108 -3.23 7.54 22.72
CA ILE A 108 -2.94 6.84 21.46
C ILE A 108 -1.58 6.16 21.56
N ALA A 109 -1.46 4.93 21.04
CA ALA A 109 -0.21 4.21 20.98
C ALA A 109 -0.02 3.46 19.67
N THR A 110 1.24 3.13 19.34
CA THR A 110 1.60 2.36 18.14
C THR A 110 2.28 1.05 18.50
N ILE A 111 1.87 -0.05 17.83
CA ILE A 111 2.51 -1.36 17.93
C ILE A 111 3.00 -1.79 16.55
N THR A 112 4.30 -1.64 16.30
CA THR A 112 4.88 -1.92 14.99
C THR A 112 6.09 -2.87 15.10
N GLY A 113 6.36 -3.62 14.04
CA GLY A 113 7.54 -4.47 13.99
C GLY A 113 8.86 -3.65 14.01
N GLY A 114 10.01 -4.27 14.41
CA GLY A 114 11.34 -3.64 14.44
C GLY A 114 11.58 -2.62 15.55
N VAL A 115 10.65 -2.49 16.46
CA VAL A 115 10.81 -1.81 17.73
C VAL A 115 11.08 -2.88 18.79
N ALA A 116 12.01 -2.62 19.70
CA ALA A 116 12.33 -3.55 20.79
C ALA A 116 11.10 -3.75 21.68
N TYR A 117 10.92 -4.98 22.17
CA TYR A 117 9.80 -5.35 23.06
C TYR A 117 9.66 -4.42 24.27
N GLN A 118 10.79 -4.02 24.84
CA GLN A 118 10.83 -3.12 26.01
C GLN A 118 10.11 -1.80 25.77
N ASN A 119 10.19 -1.25 24.56
CA ASN A 119 9.52 0.00 24.21
C ASN A 119 7.98 -0.19 24.07
N HIS A 120 7.52 -1.39 23.73
CA HIS A 120 6.09 -1.71 23.74
C HIS A 120 5.58 -2.13 25.11
N GLY A 121 6.45 -2.63 26.00
CA GLY A 121 6.10 -3.01 27.37
C GLY A 121 5.46 -1.86 28.17
N GLU A 122 5.89 -0.63 27.92
CA GLU A 122 5.26 0.55 28.51
C GLU A 122 3.83 0.80 28.01
N ILE A 123 3.53 0.42 26.76
CA ILE A 123 2.20 0.54 26.16
C ILE A 123 1.23 -0.42 26.83
N PHE A 124 1.67 -1.64 27.17
CA PHE A 124 0.83 -2.64 27.85
C PHE A 124 0.53 -2.27 29.30
N ASN A 125 1.44 -1.52 29.94
CA ASN A 125 1.28 -1.06 31.31
C ASN A 125 0.48 0.25 31.42
N LYS A 126 0.32 0.99 30.34
CA LYS A 126 -0.47 2.22 30.26
C LYS A 126 -1.80 1.91 29.58
N ASN A 127 -2.85 2.51 30.09
CA ASN A 127 -4.15 2.41 29.45
C ASN A 127 -4.13 3.22 28.15
N GLN A 128 -4.48 2.56 27.05
CA GLN A 128 -4.59 3.19 25.75
C GLN A 128 -6.03 3.16 25.29
N ASP A 129 -6.50 4.23 24.67
CA ASP A 129 -7.85 4.29 24.10
C ASP A 129 -7.85 3.83 22.65
N ILE A 130 -6.83 4.24 21.89
CA ILE A 130 -6.62 3.91 20.48
C ILE A 130 -5.26 3.25 20.33
N VAL A 131 -5.22 2.11 19.66
CA VAL A 131 -3.96 1.46 19.25
C VAL A 131 -3.91 1.35 17.75
N VAL A 132 -2.81 1.83 17.14
CA VAL A 132 -2.50 1.67 15.72
C VAL A 132 -1.40 0.63 15.58
N ALA A 133 -1.63 -0.43 14.80
CA ALA A 133 -0.71 -1.56 14.77
C ALA A 133 -0.45 -2.12 13.36
N THR A 134 0.73 -2.75 13.19
CA THR A 134 0.95 -3.65 12.05
C THR A 134 0.55 -5.08 12.42
N PRO A 135 -0.15 -5.82 11.53
CA PRO A 135 -0.78 -7.11 11.88
C PRO A 135 0.18 -8.13 12.49
N GLY A 136 1.34 -8.36 11.86
CA GLY A 136 2.26 -9.41 12.31
C GLY A 136 2.79 -9.21 13.73
N ARG A 137 3.13 -7.96 14.12
CA ARG A 137 3.62 -7.68 15.49
C ARG A 137 2.50 -7.75 16.52
N LEU A 138 1.33 -7.24 16.17
CA LEU A 138 0.18 -7.30 17.07
C LEU A 138 -0.24 -8.74 17.33
N LEU A 139 -0.34 -9.57 16.29
CA LEU A 139 -0.69 -10.98 16.42
C LEU A 139 0.33 -11.76 17.27
N GLN A 140 1.62 -11.41 17.19
CA GLN A 140 2.63 -11.96 18.08
C GLN A 140 2.27 -11.68 19.54
N TYR A 141 1.96 -10.42 19.89
CA TYR A 141 1.63 -10.05 21.28
C TYR A 141 0.30 -10.62 21.77
N ILE A 142 -0.67 -10.81 20.89
CA ILE A 142 -1.92 -11.51 21.21
C ILE A 142 -1.62 -12.97 21.57
N LYS A 143 -0.78 -13.68 20.80
CA LYS A 143 -0.39 -15.06 21.06
C LYS A 143 0.44 -15.23 22.32
N GLU A 144 1.23 -14.22 22.68
CA GLU A 144 2.03 -14.17 23.90
C GLU A 144 1.20 -13.70 25.12
N GLU A 145 -0.13 -13.50 24.94
CA GLU A 145 -1.07 -12.98 25.96
C GLU A 145 -0.68 -11.61 26.54
N ASN A 146 0.13 -10.84 25.79
CA ASN A 146 0.59 -9.51 26.18
C ASN A 146 -0.36 -8.38 25.72
N PHE A 147 -1.32 -8.70 24.86
CA PHE A 147 -2.29 -7.72 24.34
C PHE A 147 -3.70 -8.27 24.38
N ASP A 148 -4.60 -7.53 25.06
CA ASP A 148 -6.00 -7.92 25.23
C ASP A 148 -6.89 -7.22 24.18
N CYS A 149 -7.49 -8.01 23.30
CA CYS A 149 -8.41 -7.54 22.24
C CYS A 149 -9.88 -7.48 22.70
N ARG A 150 -10.24 -7.96 23.89
CA ARG A 150 -11.65 -8.14 24.32
C ARG A 150 -12.40 -6.83 24.52
N ALA A 151 -11.68 -5.74 24.79
CA ALA A 151 -12.29 -4.43 24.95
C ALA A 151 -12.43 -3.64 23.64
N VAL A 152 -11.94 -4.16 22.53
CA VAL A 152 -12.03 -3.48 21.22
C VAL A 152 -13.50 -3.41 20.79
N GLU A 153 -13.98 -2.18 20.61
CA GLU A 153 -15.34 -1.86 20.15
C GLU A 153 -15.36 -1.53 18.65
N ILE A 154 -14.30 -0.88 18.15
CA ILE A 154 -14.17 -0.51 16.75
C ILE A 154 -12.85 -1.07 16.21
N LEU A 155 -12.94 -1.87 15.13
CA LEU A 155 -11.80 -2.39 14.38
C LEU A 155 -11.73 -1.69 13.03
N ILE A 156 -10.55 -1.15 12.69
CA ILE A 156 -10.33 -0.41 11.44
C ILE A 156 -9.19 -1.06 10.67
N PHE A 157 -9.42 -1.32 9.39
CA PHE A 157 -8.39 -1.75 8.44
C PHE A 157 -8.10 -0.58 7.49
N ASP A 158 -6.89 -0.02 7.53
CA ASP A 158 -6.45 1.00 6.56
C ASP A 158 -5.51 0.39 5.54
N GLU A 159 -5.73 0.68 4.26
CA GLU A 159 -5.04 0.10 3.11
C GLU A 159 -5.09 -1.45 3.10
N ALA A 160 -6.31 -2.01 3.23
CA ALA A 160 -6.54 -3.47 3.30
C ALA A 160 -6.00 -4.22 2.07
N ASP A 161 -6.18 -3.69 0.85
CA ASP A 161 -5.60 -4.23 -0.39
C ASP A 161 -4.09 -4.42 -0.28
N ARG A 162 -3.44 -3.52 0.43
CA ARG A 162 -2.01 -3.54 0.66
C ARG A 162 -1.59 -4.54 1.72
N MET A 163 -2.37 -4.69 2.80
CA MET A 163 -2.16 -5.76 3.78
C MET A 163 -2.21 -7.13 3.11
N LEU A 164 -3.16 -7.35 2.19
CA LEU A 164 -3.30 -8.57 1.42
C LEU A 164 -2.10 -8.80 0.48
N GLN A 165 -1.67 -7.77 -0.26
CA GLN A 165 -0.49 -7.84 -1.14
C GLN A 165 0.82 -8.16 -0.39
N MET A 166 0.92 -7.73 0.86
CA MET A 166 2.08 -8.00 1.73
C MET A 166 1.99 -9.33 2.48
N GLY A 167 0.91 -10.09 2.28
CA GLY A 167 0.71 -11.41 2.90
C GLY A 167 0.15 -11.37 4.32
N PHE A 168 -0.36 -10.23 4.79
CA PHE A 168 -0.93 -10.07 6.13
C PHE A 168 -2.41 -10.46 6.25
N GLY A 169 -3.04 -10.96 5.17
CA GLY A 169 -4.47 -11.30 5.18
C GLY A 169 -4.85 -12.25 6.32
N GLN A 170 -4.14 -13.37 6.45
CA GLN A 170 -4.39 -14.33 7.53
C GLN A 170 -4.16 -13.75 8.93
N ASP A 171 -3.17 -12.89 9.10
CA ASP A 171 -2.90 -12.25 10.40
C ASP A 171 -4.02 -11.27 10.74
N ALA A 172 -4.50 -10.50 9.78
CA ALA A 172 -5.63 -9.59 9.92
C ALA A 172 -6.93 -10.32 10.27
N GLU A 173 -7.22 -11.45 9.61
CA GLU A 173 -8.36 -12.32 9.93
C GLU A 173 -8.29 -12.86 11.37
N LYS A 174 -7.11 -13.34 11.81
CA LYS A 174 -6.92 -13.84 13.18
C LYS A 174 -7.14 -12.74 14.22
N ILE A 175 -6.60 -11.54 13.99
CA ILE A 175 -6.84 -10.39 14.88
C ILE A 175 -8.32 -10.02 14.91
N SER A 176 -9.00 -10.03 13.75
CA SER A 176 -10.44 -9.81 13.67
C SER A 176 -11.23 -10.83 14.48
N ALA A 177 -10.82 -12.10 14.49
CA ALA A 177 -11.45 -13.15 15.30
C ALA A 177 -11.23 -12.96 16.81
N GLU A 178 -10.09 -12.41 17.23
CA GLU A 178 -9.82 -12.09 18.64
C GLU A 178 -10.60 -10.86 19.13
N THR A 179 -10.95 -9.92 18.22
CA THR A 179 -11.82 -8.76 18.51
C THR A 179 -13.32 -9.08 18.38
N ARG A 180 -13.73 -10.30 18.75
CA ARG A 180 -15.10 -10.83 18.54
C ARG A 180 -16.22 -10.05 19.19
N TRP A 181 -15.93 -9.24 20.20
CA TRP A 181 -16.90 -8.40 20.91
C TRP A 181 -17.03 -6.99 20.33
N ARG A 182 -16.31 -6.70 19.24
CA ARG A 182 -16.41 -5.40 18.57
C ARG A 182 -17.82 -5.16 18.06
N LYS A 183 -18.20 -3.91 18.05
CA LYS A 183 -19.52 -3.44 17.60
C LYS A 183 -19.49 -3.01 16.13
N GLN A 184 -18.33 -2.61 15.64
CA GLN A 184 -18.19 -2.01 14.32
C GLN A 184 -16.85 -2.36 13.69
N THR A 185 -16.87 -2.54 12.37
CA THR A 185 -15.66 -2.71 11.56
C THR A 185 -15.66 -1.73 10.39
N LEU A 186 -14.56 -1.00 10.23
CA LEU A 186 -14.36 -0.09 9.08
C LEU A 186 -13.20 -0.62 8.24
N LEU A 187 -13.43 -0.91 6.98
CA LEU A 187 -12.40 -1.41 6.06
C LEU A 187 -12.20 -0.43 4.92
N PHE A 188 -10.98 0.09 4.81
CA PHE A 188 -10.58 1.01 3.76
C PHE A 188 -9.54 0.40 2.84
N SER A 189 -9.76 0.61 1.55
CA SER A 189 -8.88 0.17 0.47
C SER A 189 -8.73 1.28 -0.56
N ALA A 190 -7.75 1.16 -1.44
CA ALA A 190 -7.66 2.04 -2.59
C ALA A 190 -8.56 1.58 -3.74
N THR A 191 -8.95 0.30 -3.77
CA THR A 191 -9.87 -0.30 -4.73
C THR A 191 -10.81 -1.26 -4.01
N LEU A 192 -12.02 -1.47 -4.53
CA LEU A 192 -12.95 -2.49 -4.03
C LEU A 192 -12.87 -3.80 -4.81
N GLU A 193 -12.00 -3.88 -5.82
CA GLU A 193 -11.87 -5.04 -6.70
C GLU A 193 -10.82 -6.02 -6.21
N GLY A 194 -11.12 -7.32 -6.32
CA GLY A 194 -10.20 -8.44 -6.12
C GLY A 194 -10.69 -9.46 -5.12
N ASP A 195 -10.65 -10.73 -5.53
CA ASP A 195 -11.17 -11.90 -4.78
C ASP A 195 -10.70 -11.93 -3.31
N LEU A 196 -9.42 -11.59 -3.07
CA LEU A 196 -8.87 -11.59 -1.70
C LEU A 196 -9.42 -10.46 -0.82
N LEU A 197 -9.75 -9.31 -1.39
CA LEU A 197 -10.34 -8.21 -0.64
C LEU A 197 -11.81 -8.50 -0.32
N GLU A 198 -12.53 -9.07 -1.29
CA GLU A 198 -13.90 -9.52 -1.12
C GLU A 198 -13.97 -10.59 -0.02
N ASP A 199 -13.09 -11.60 -0.06
CA ASP A 199 -12.98 -12.62 0.98
C ASP A 199 -12.72 -12.04 2.37
N LEU A 200 -11.82 -11.06 2.50
CA LEU A 200 -11.54 -10.39 3.78
C LEU A 200 -12.75 -9.59 4.26
N ALA A 201 -13.39 -8.84 3.36
CA ALA A 201 -14.57 -8.05 3.66
C ALA A 201 -15.73 -8.94 4.13
N ASP A 202 -16.03 -10.03 3.43
CA ASP A 202 -17.10 -10.96 3.77
C ASP A 202 -16.90 -11.63 5.14
N ARG A 203 -15.63 -11.83 5.55
CA ARG A 203 -15.31 -12.45 6.85
C ARG A 203 -15.25 -11.47 8.01
N THR A 204 -15.05 -10.18 7.73
CA THR A 204 -14.79 -9.19 8.79
C THR A 204 -15.87 -8.15 8.95
N LEU A 205 -16.68 -7.89 7.93
CA LEU A 205 -17.76 -6.91 7.91
C LEU A 205 -19.14 -7.58 8.01
N ASN A 206 -20.07 -6.89 8.63
CA ASN A 206 -21.47 -7.28 8.72
C ASN A 206 -22.36 -6.24 8.03
N GLU A 207 -22.97 -6.61 6.90
CA GLU A 207 -23.85 -5.75 6.08
C GLU A 207 -23.30 -4.33 5.88
N PRO A 208 -22.07 -4.17 5.33
CA PRO A 208 -21.41 -2.89 5.32
C PRO A 208 -22.07 -1.90 4.35
N VAL A 209 -22.02 -0.62 4.72
CA VAL A 209 -22.26 0.48 3.78
C VAL A 209 -21.05 0.56 2.84
N LYS A 210 -21.30 0.34 1.54
CA LYS A 210 -20.26 0.41 0.51
C LYS A 210 -20.14 1.84 0.00
N ILE A 211 -18.96 2.42 0.17
CA ILE A 211 -18.64 3.80 -0.21
C ILE A 211 -17.50 3.77 -1.23
N ASP A 212 -17.75 4.30 -2.42
CA ASP A 212 -16.75 4.41 -3.48
C ASP A 212 -16.53 5.88 -3.85
N ALA A 213 -15.63 6.51 -3.10
CA ALA A 213 -15.29 7.91 -3.32
C ALA A 213 -14.13 8.02 -4.31
N GLU A 214 -14.44 7.84 -5.60
CA GLU A 214 -13.46 8.16 -6.65
C GLU A 214 -13.05 9.65 -6.56
N PRO A 215 -11.74 9.96 -6.76
CA PRO A 215 -11.33 11.36 -6.89
C PRO A 215 -12.13 11.98 -8.00
N SER A 216 -12.73 13.13 -7.71
CA SER A 216 -13.48 13.86 -8.71
C SER A 216 -12.61 14.06 -9.96
N ARG A 217 -13.18 13.99 -11.16
CA ARG A 217 -12.45 14.32 -12.41
C ARG A 217 -11.72 15.66 -12.30
N ARG A 218 -12.17 16.57 -11.43
CA ARG A 218 -11.53 17.87 -11.17
C ARG A 218 -10.19 17.73 -10.44
N GLU A 219 -10.04 16.78 -9.51
CA GLU A 219 -8.78 16.57 -8.79
C GLU A 219 -7.75 15.88 -9.68
N ARG A 220 -8.15 14.87 -10.47
CA ARG A 220 -7.28 14.24 -11.47
C ARG A 220 -6.78 15.25 -12.52
N LYS A 221 -7.58 16.22 -12.92
CA LYS A 221 -7.18 17.29 -13.86
C LYS A 221 -6.09 18.22 -13.33
N LYS A 222 -5.79 18.22 -12.03
CA LYS A 222 -4.69 19.00 -11.45
C LYS A 222 -3.33 18.35 -11.68
N ILE A 223 -3.28 17.07 -12.07
CA ILE A 223 -2.05 16.36 -12.39
C ILE A 223 -1.85 16.43 -13.91
N GLN A 224 -0.83 17.13 -14.33
CA GLN A 224 -0.40 17.11 -15.73
C GLN A 224 0.32 15.80 -16.01
N GLN A 225 -0.12 15.04 -17.04
CA GLN A 225 0.39 13.73 -17.33
C GLN A 225 0.84 13.60 -18.78
N TRP A 226 2.06 13.07 -18.99
CA TRP A 226 2.56 12.74 -20.33
C TRP A 226 3.63 11.65 -20.27
N TYR A 227 4.11 11.21 -21.39
CA TYR A 227 5.19 10.24 -21.46
C TYR A 227 6.21 10.60 -22.56
N TYR A 228 7.42 10.08 -22.35
CA TYR A 228 8.51 10.10 -23.36
C TYR A 228 8.73 8.68 -23.86
N HIS A 229 8.84 8.52 -25.19
CA HIS A 229 9.26 7.27 -25.79
C HIS A 229 10.78 7.14 -25.66
N ALA A 230 11.26 5.97 -25.23
CA ALA A 230 12.68 5.69 -25.06
C ALA A 230 13.08 4.42 -25.82
N ASP A 231 14.25 4.44 -26.41
CA ASP A 231 14.80 3.32 -27.17
C ASP A 231 15.43 2.24 -26.27
N SER A 232 15.93 2.64 -25.10
CA SER A 232 16.67 1.78 -24.17
C SER A 232 16.68 2.38 -22.75
N ASN A 233 17.13 1.59 -21.78
CA ASN A 233 17.30 2.03 -20.40
C ASN A 233 18.30 3.21 -20.28
N GLU A 234 19.38 3.20 -21.10
CA GLU A 234 20.32 4.32 -21.16
C GLU A 234 19.64 5.60 -21.68
N HIS A 235 18.79 5.47 -22.71
CA HIS A 235 18.02 6.58 -23.23
C HIS A 235 17.00 7.11 -22.19
N LYS A 236 16.31 6.23 -21.47
CA LYS A 236 15.46 6.63 -20.32
C LYS A 236 16.23 7.48 -19.31
N PHE A 237 17.46 7.05 -18.97
CA PHE A 237 18.27 7.80 -18.03
C PHE A 237 18.62 9.21 -18.53
N LYS A 238 18.98 9.34 -19.80
CA LYS A 238 19.28 10.66 -20.43
C LYS A 238 18.04 11.55 -20.42
N LEU A 239 16.88 10.99 -20.76
CA LEU A 239 15.60 11.70 -20.74
C LEU A 239 15.22 12.12 -19.31
N LEU A 240 15.35 11.23 -18.32
CA LEU A 240 15.07 11.52 -16.91
C LEU A 240 15.96 12.66 -16.39
N ALA A 241 17.27 12.58 -16.61
CA ALA A 241 18.20 13.60 -16.14
C ALA A 241 17.91 14.96 -16.78
N ARG A 242 17.71 15.00 -18.09
CA ARG A 242 17.36 16.23 -18.80
C ARG A 242 16.02 16.81 -18.35
N PHE A 243 15.02 15.96 -18.13
CA PHE A 243 13.72 16.37 -17.59
C PHE A 243 13.86 17.03 -16.21
N ILE A 244 14.61 16.42 -15.28
CA ILE A 244 14.83 16.99 -13.94
C ILE A 244 15.50 18.37 -14.01
N GLU A 245 16.47 18.53 -14.92
CA GLU A 245 17.19 19.78 -15.12
C GLU A 245 16.28 20.87 -15.73
N GLN A 246 15.49 20.54 -16.76
CA GLN A 246 14.65 21.49 -17.49
C GLN A 246 13.43 21.95 -16.69
N GLU A 247 12.75 21.03 -16.01
CA GLU A 247 11.53 21.33 -15.25
C GLU A 247 11.84 21.84 -13.84
N GLN A 248 13.12 22.02 -13.48
CA GLN A 248 13.56 22.51 -12.18
C GLN A 248 12.85 21.79 -11.01
N VAL A 249 12.88 20.46 -11.06
CA VAL A 249 12.19 19.60 -10.08
C VAL A 249 12.62 19.94 -8.66
N SER A 250 11.71 20.46 -7.86
CA SER A 250 11.96 20.86 -6.47
C SER A 250 11.87 19.66 -5.51
N LYS A 251 10.81 18.86 -5.63
CA LYS A 251 10.57 17.63 -4.88
C LYS A 251 10.03 16.57 -5.83
N GLY A 252 10.86 15.61 -6.22
CA GLY A 252 10.50 14.55 -7.16
C GLY A 252 10.65 13.16 -6.57
N ILE A 253 9.74 12.24 -6.95
CA ILE A 253 9.90 10.82 -6.68
C ILE A 253 10.05 10.10 -8.01
N VAL A 254 11.13 9.31 -8.13
CA VAL A 254 11.39 8.44 -9.28
C VAL A 254 11.06 7.01 -8.91
N PHE A 255 10.16 6.39 -9.67
CA PHE A 255 9.77 5.01 -9.47
C PHE A 255 10.48 4.09 -10.45
N VAL A 256 11.18 3.10 -9.91
CA VAL A 256 11.77 1.97 -10.64
C VAL A 256 11.05 0.67 -10.28
N ARG A 257 11.15 -0.32 -11.16
CA ARG A 257 10.46 -1.60 -10.98
C ARG A 257 11.26 -2.56 -10.11
N ARG A 258 12.58 -2.59 -10.28
CA ARG A 258 13.46 -3.52 -9.57
C ARG A 258 14.16 -2.84 -8.41
N ARG A 259 14.37 -3.59 -7.34
CA ARG A 259 15.08 -3.12 -6.17
C ARG A 259 16.55 -2.80 -6.48
N GLU A 260 17.19 -3.63 -7.29
CA GLU A 260 18.60 -3.49 -7.66
C GLU A 260 18.87 -2.17 -8.37
N ASP A 261 17.92 -1.69 -9.17
CA ASP A 261 18.05 -0.46 -9.97
C ASP A 261 17.94 0.83 -9.11
N VAL A 262 17.41 0.74 -7.86
CA VAL A 262 17.12 1.90 -7.01
C VAL A 262 18.39 2.66 -6.66
N ARG A 263 19.38 1.96 -6.11
CA ARG A 263 20.65 2.56 -5.68
C ARG A 263 21.46 3.03 -6.87
N GLU A 264 21.57 2.19 -7.89
CA GLU A 264 22.32 2.50 -9.09
C GLU A 264 21.80 3.77 -9.78
N LEU A 265 20.49 3.89 -9.96
CA LEU A 265 19.87 5.07 -10.57
C LEU A 265 20.12 6.33 -9.73
N ALA A 266 19.98 6.26 -8.40
CA ALA A 266 20.25 7.40 -7.53
C ALA A 266 21.74 7.83 -7.59
N GLU A 267 22.66 6.88 -7.65
CA GLU A 267 24.10 7.18 -7.80
C GLU A 267 24.42 7.80 -9.15
N ASN A 268 23.82 7.30 -10.22
CA ASN A 268 24.00 7.85 -11.56
C ASN A 268 23.43 9.27 -11.69
N LEU A 269 22.31 9.57 -11.02
CA LEU A 269 21.78 10.94 -10.93
C LEU A 269 22.74 11.86 -10.17
N ARG A 270 23.33 11.38 -9.04
CA ARG A 270 24.32 12.16 -8.26
C ARG A 270 25.58 12.46 -9.09
N LYS A 271 26.08 11.50 -9.86
CA LYS A 271 27.22 11.70 -10.78
C LYS A 271 26.96 12.79 -11.81
N ARG A 272 25.69 13.05 -12.14
CA ARG A 272 25.27 14.17 -13.00
C ARG A 272 24.98 15.48 -12.25
N GLY A 273 25.27 15.55 -10.96
CA GLY A 273 25.01 16.75 -10.15
C GLY A 273 23.58 16.88 -9.63
N ILE A 274 22.69 15.90 -9.89
CA ILE A 274 21.33 15.90 -9.39
C ILE A 274 21.32 15.41 -7.94
N ARG A 275 20.87 16.26 -7.01
CA ARG A 275 20.80 15.93 -5.59
C ARG A 275 19.73 14.87 -5.36
N SER A 276 20.13 13.62 -5.20
CA SER A 276 19.26 12.47 -5.08
C SER A 276 19.56 11.60 -3.86
N THR A 277 18.54 10.91 -3.37
CA THR A 277 18.63 9.83 -2.38
C THR A 277 17.75 8.67 -2.82
N TYR A 278 17.75 7.59 -2.04
CA TYR A 278 16.99 6.39 -2.39
C TYR A 278 16.37 5.72 -1.19
N LEU A 279 15.34 4.89 -1.45
CA LEU A 279 14.70 4.02 -0.47
C LEU A 279 14.65 2.58 -0.97
N GLU A 280 15.20 1.67 -0.19
CA GLU A 280 15.18 0.22 -0.41
C GLU A 280 14.39 -0.49 0.71
N GLY A 281 13.86 -1.68 0.41
CA GLY A 281 12.98 -2.41 1.35
C GLY A 281 13.66 -2.90 2.64
N GLU A 282 14.98 -3.16 2.62
CA GLU A 282 15.72 -3.69 3.77
C GLU A 282 16.56 -2.63 4.50
N MET A 283 16.35 -1.34 4.19
CA MET A 283 17.02 -0.27 4.93
C MET A 283 16.56 -0.24 6.38
N ALA A 284 17.50 0.02 7.29
CA ALA A 284 17.18 0.31 8.68
C ALA A 284 16.23 1.53 8.77
N GLN A 285 15.30 1.52 9.74
CA GLN A 285 14.29 2.57 9.86
C GLN A 285 14.89 3.97 9.98
N THR A 286 16.00 4.11 10.73
CA THR A 286 16.71 5.36 10.85
C THR A 286 17.25 5.89 9.52
N GLN A 287 17.74 5.01 8.65
CA GLN A 287 18.20 5.38 7.31
C GLN A 287 17.03 5.77 6.40
N ARG A 288 15.88 5.09 6.52
CA ARG A 288 14.66 5.43 5.77
C ARG A 288 14.17 6.83 6.16
N ASN A 289 14.03 7.08 7.46
CA ASN A 289 13.61 8.40 7.97
C ASN A 289 14.56 9.50 7.49
N ASN A 290 15.86 9.29 7.59
CA ASN A 290 16.86 10.24 7.10
C ASN A 290 16.73 10.53 5.58
N ALA A 291 16.46 9.52 4.76
CA ALA A 291 16.25 9.71 3.33
C ALA A 291 14.98 10.52 3.03
N ILE A 292 13.90 10.26 3.74
CA ILE A 292 12.63 10.99 3.65
C ILE A 292 12.83 12.45 4.11
N ASP A 293 13.47 12.66 5.25
CA ASP A 293 13.72 13.99 5.82
C ASP A 293 14.60 14.84 4.91
N LYS A 294 15.61 14.24 4.26
CA LYS A 294 16.42 14.92 3.24
C LYS A 294 15.58 15.48 2.09
N LEU A 295 14.56 14.73 1.63
CA LEU A 295 13.65 15.20 0.59
C LEU A 295 12.66 16.23 1.13
N LYS A 296 12.07 15.99 2.33
CA LYS A 296 11.15 16.93 2.99
C LYS A 296 11.81 18.30 3.16
N ASN A 297 13.03 18.32 3.65
CA ASN A 297 13.79 19.53 3.96
C ASN A 297 14.52 20.15 2.75
N GLY A 298 14.37 19.59 1.55
CA GLY A 298 14.98 20.11 0.31
C GLY A 298 16.50 19.92 0.22
N VAL A 299 17.12 19.12 1.10
CA VAL A 299 18.54 18.75 1.03
C VAL A 299 18.81 17.98 -0.27
N VAL A 300 17.87 17.12 -0.66
CA VAL A 300 17.83 16.48 -1.97
C VAL A 300 16.55 16.87 -2.71
N THR A 301 16.59 16.83 -4.04
CA THR A 301 15.45 17.15 -4.90
C THR A 301 14.74 15.91 -5.42
N VAL A 302 15.41 14.77 -5.41
CA VAL A 302 14.91 13.52 -5.99
C VAL A 302 15.08 12.35 -5.03
N LEU A 303 14.00 11.58 -4.87
CA LEU A 303 13.99 10.30 -4.17
C LEU A 303 13.74 9.18 -5.18
N VAL A 304 14.64 8.21 -5.26
CA VAL A 304 14.46 7.01 -6.09
C VAL A 304 13.92 5.86 -5.22
N SER A 305 12.86 5.19 -5.66
CA SER A 305 12.24 4.12 -4.88
C SER A 305 11.50 3.11 -5.76
N THR A 306 11.20 1.95 -5.19
CA THR A 306 10.19 1.03 -5.73
C THR A 306 8.82 1.33 -5.13
N ASP A 307 7.75 0.75 -5.71
CA ASP A 307 6.41 0.85 -5.12
C ASP A 307 6.37 0.38 -3.66
N VAL A 308 7.03 -0.75 -3.38
CA VAL A 308 7.07 -1.33 -2.02
C VAL A 308 7.77 -0.39 -1.04
N SER A 309 8.89 0.18 -1.42
CA SER A 309 9.69 1.03 -0.53
C SER A 309 9.10 2.45 -0.37
N ALA A 310 8.36 2.93 -1.36
CA ALA A 310 7.68 4.24 -1.31
C ALA A 310 6.31 4.18 -0.61
N ARG A 311 5.88 2.99 -0.21
CA ARG A 311 4.59 2.82 0.49
C ARG A 311 4.64 3.41 1.90
N GLY A 312 3.52 4.00 2.31
CA GLY A 312 3.42 4.62 3.64
C GLY A 312 4.25 5.90 3.81
N ILE A 313 4.91 6.39 2.76
CA ILE A 313 5.63 7.66 2.84
C ILE A 313 4.64 8.79 2.69
N ASP A 314 4.56 9.64 3.69
CA ASP A 314 3.89 10.92 3.60
C ASP A 314 4.91 12.02 3.36
N ILE A 315 4.94 12.49 2.13
CA ILE A 315 5.75 13.63 1.72
C ILE A 315 4.81 14.64 1.11
N ASP A 316 4.65 15.73 1.81
CA ASP A 316 3.90 16.87 1.28
C ASP A 316 4.66 17.56 0.16
N ASP A 317 3.88 18.21 -0.71
CA ASP A 317 4.42 19.06 -1.77
C ASP A 317 5.32 18.35 -2.78
N VAL A 318 5.06 17.07 -3.05
CA VAL A 318 5.72 16.39 -4.17
C VAL A 318 5.29 17.06 -5.48
N SER A 319 6.23 17.74 -6.13
CA SER A 319 5.97 18.47 -7.37
C SER A 319 5.88 17.54 -8.59
N HIS A 320 6.73 16.50 -8.61
CA HIS A 320 6.87 15.63 -9.77
C HIS A 320 6.91 14.16 -9.39
N ILE A 321 6.14 13.35 -10.10
CA ILE A 321 6.23 11.89 -10.11
C ILE A 321 6.84 11.45 -11.44
N MET A 322 7.90 10.70 -11.37
CA MET A 322 8.64 10.22 -12.54
C MET A 322 8.64 8.70 -12.56
N ASN A 323 7.86 8.10 -13.45
CA ASN A 323 7.87 6.66 -13.67
C ASN A 323 9.03 6.30 -14.60
N PHE A 324 10.21 6.03 -14.06
CA PHE A 324 11.33 5.50 -14.85
C PHE A 324 10.94 4.16 -15.47
N ASP A 325 10.23 3.34 -14.70
CA ASP A 325 9.52 2.17 -15.19
C ASP A 325 8.02 2.28 -14.90
N LEU A 326 7.19 1.93 -15.89
CA LEU A 326 5.76 1.82 -15.68
C LEU A 326 5.43 0.72 -14.65
N PRO A 327 4.46 0.92 -13.76
CA PRO A 327 4.01 -0.11 -12.84
C PRO A 327 3.25 -1.21 -13.58
N TYR A 328 3.14 -2.40 -12.99
CA TYR A 328 2.45 -3.54 -13.62
C TYR A 328 0.94 -3.40 -13.73
N SER A 329 0.33 -2.55 -12.88
CA SER A 329 -1.12 -2.29 -12.88
C SER A 329 -1.43 -0.81 -13.01
N ALA A 330 -2.65 -0.51 -13.47
CA ALA A 330 -3.14 0.85 -13.57
C ALA A 330 -3.42 1.45 -12.18
N ASP A 331 -3.84 0.63 -11.21
CA ASP A 331 -4.04 1.08 -9.83
C ASP A 331 -2.74 1.57 -9.21
N THR A 332 -1.66 0.79 -9.36
CA THR A 332 -0.33 1.24 -8.91
C THR A 332 0.09 2.54 -9.58
N TYR A 333 -0.28 2.73 -10.86
CA TYR A 333 -0.04 4.01 -11.54
C TYR A 333 -0.76 5.16 -10.87
N LEU A 334 -2.05 4.99 -10.56
CA LEU A 334 -2.84 6.00 -9.84
C LEU A 334 -2.28 6.28 -8.44
N HIS A 335 -1.86 5.24 -7.72
CA HIS A 335 -1.22 5.39 -6.41
C HIS A 335 0.10 6.16 -6.47
N ARG A 336 0.90 5.98 -7.53
CA ARG A 336 2.13 6.76 -7.74
C ARG A 336 1.82 8.22 -8.02
N ILE A 337 0.96 8.50 -9.00
CA ILE A 337 0.64 9.88 -9.36
C ILE A 337 -0.14 10.62 -8.26
N GLY A 338 -0.91 9.91 -7.42
CA GLY A 338 -1.58 10.45 -6.24
C GLY A 338 -0.63 10.89 -5.11
N ARG A 339 0.70 10.74 -5.28
CA ARG A 339 1.69 11.33 -4.37
C ARG A 339 1.92 12.81 -4.66
N THR A 340 1.50 13.32 -5.81
CA THR A 340 1.53 14.75 -6.15
C THR A 340 0.12 15.35 -6.21
N ALA A 341 0.02 16.65 -6.39
CA ALA A 341 -1.23 17.40 -6.48
C ALA A 341 -2.14 17.31 -5.24
N ARG A 342 -1.56 17.08 -4.06
CA ARG A 342 -2.31 17.06 -2.79
C ARG A 342 -2.70 18.46 -2.34
N ALA A 343 -3.68 18.53 -1.45
CA ALA A 343 -4.16 19.79 -0.85
C ALA A 343 -4.49 20.89 -1.87
N GLY A 344 -5.01 20.51 -3.04
CA GLY A 344 -5.44 21.48 -4.06
C GLY A 344 -4.34 22.03 -4.97
N LYS A 345 -3.07 21.67 -4.75
CA LYS A 345 -1.93 22.07 -5.57
C LYS A 345 -1.93 21.38 -6.95
N LYS A 346 -1.16 21.92 -7.89
CA LYS A 346 -0.92 21.29 -9.20
C LYS A 346 0.28 20.35 -9.08
N GLY A 347 0.27 19.24 -9.82
CA GLY A 347 1.36 18.28 -9.87
C GLY A 347 1.66 17.80 -11.28
N THR A 348 2.82 17.20 -11.45
CA THR A 348 3.29 16.65 -12.72
C THR A 348 3.59 15.17 -12.58
N ALA A 349 3.13 14.36 -13.53
CA ALA A 349 3.48 12.94 -13.63
C ALA A 349 4.01 12.62 -15.03
N VAL A 350 5.25 12.15 -15.10
CA VAL A 350 5.89 11.78 -16.35
C VAL A 350 6.28 10.30 -16.35
N SER A 351 6.18 9.66 -17.50
CA SER A 351 6.56 8.25 -17.67
C SER A 351 7.56 8.07 -18.82
N PHE A 352 8.58 7.23 -18.61
CA PHE A 352 9.56 6.88 -19.64
C PHE A 352 9.25 5.48 -20.16
N VAL A 353 8.85 5.38 -21.42
CA VAL A 353 8.19 4.21 -21.99
C VAL A 353 9.01 3.60 -23.11
N GLU A 354 9.47 2.36 -22.93
CA GLU A 354 10.10 1.59 -24.00
C GLU A 354 9.07 0.84 -24.84
N ALA A 355 9.49 0.33 -26.01
CA ALA A 355 8.62 -0.38 -26.94
C ALA A 355 7.83 -1.53 -26.29
N HIS A 356 8.42 -2.25 -25.33
CA HIS A 356 7.76 -3.35 -24.64
C HIS A 356 6.70 -2.92 -23.62
N ASP A 357 6.73 -1.66 -23.14
CA ASP A 357 5.82 -1.11 -22.15
C ASP A 357 4.50 -0.56 -22.77
N TYR A 358 4.41 -0.43 -24.09
CA TYR A 358 3.23 0.18 -24.75
C TYR A 358 1.93 -0.58 -24.47
N ARG A 359 2.00 -1.92 -24.30
CA ARG A 359 0.83 -2.69 -23.88
C ARG A 359 0.32 -2.27 -22.51
N LEU A 360 1.23 -1.99 -21.60
CA LEU A 360 0.93 -1.56 -20.24
C LEU A 360 0.44 -0.10 -20.25
N LEU A 361 1.09 0.77 -21.02
CA LEU A 361 0.62 2.13 -21.25
C LEU A 361 -0.82 2.16 -21.79
N GLY A 362 -1.14 1.27 -22.76
CA GLY A 362 -2.50 1.14 -23.28
C GLY A 362 -3.52 0.66 -22.24
N LYS A 363 -3.13 -0.18 -21.29
CA LYS A 363 -3.98 -0.56 -20.15
C LYS A 363 -4.21 0.62 -19.21
N ILE A 364 -3.15 1.37 -18.86
CA ILE A 364 -3.22 2.56 -18.02
C ILE A 364 -4.16 3.59 -18.64
N LYS A 365 -3.98 3.94 -19.92
CA LYS A 365 -4.84 4.90 -20.65
C LYS A 365 -6.31 4.51 -20.60
N ARG A 366 -6.65 3.23 -20.80
CA ARG A 366 -8.03 2.74 -20.77
C ARG A 366 -8.65 2.79 -19.39
N TYR A 367 -7.89 2.40 -18.37
CA TYR A 367 -8.36 2.38 -16.98
C TYR A 367 -8.54 3.80 -16.44
N THR A 368 -7.55 4.66 -16.64
CA THR A 368 -7.61 6.05 -16.14
C THR A 368 -8.52 6.94 -16.96
N GLN A 369 -8.89 6.53 -18.17
CA GLN A 369 -9.62 7.35 -19.16
C GLN A 369 -8.92 8.69 -19.46
N GLU A 370 -7.60 8.76 -19.23
CA GLU A 370 -6.77 9.95 -19.42
C GLU A 370 -6.02 9.91 -20.74
N ILE A 371 -5.90 11.09 -21.37
CA ILE A 371 -5.13 11.26 -22.60
C ILE A 371 -3.67 11.53 -22.24
N LEU A 372 -2.87 10.46 -22.12
CA LEU A 372 -1.43 10.59 -21.98
C LEU A 372 -0.81 10.92 -23.33
N LYS A 373 -0.35 12.17 -23.51
CA LYS A 373 0.31 12.62 -24.75
C LYS A 373 1.78 12.24 -24.73
N ALA A 374 2.30 11.84 -25.90
CA ALA A 374 3.75 11.72 -26.10
C ALA A 374 4.37 13.12 -26.18
N ARG A 375 5.52 13.29 -25.53
CA ARG A 375 6.38 14.48 -25.70
C ARG A 375 7.78 14.04 -26.12
N VAL A 376 8.56 14.96 -26.65
CA VAL A 376 9.95 14.76 -27.06
C VAL A 376 10.78 15.86 -26.42
N ILE A 377 11.99 15.50 -25.98
CA ILE A 377 12.99 16.46 -25.52
C ILE A 377 13.96 16.68 -26.69
N GLU A 378 14.18 17.94 -27.05
CA GLU A 378 15.09 18.33 -28.13
C GLU A 378 16.52 17.83 -27.88
N GLY A 379 17.09 17.18 -28.87
CA GLY A 379 18.39 16.53 -28.80
C GLY A 379 18.39 15.14 -28.14
N LEU A 380 17.25 14.64 -27.73
CA LEU A 380 17.03 13.29 -27.18
C LEU A 380 15.83 12.59 -27.84
N GLU A 381 15.67 12.79 -29.14
CA GLU A 381 14.62 12.15 -29.93
C GLU A 381 14.85 10.63 -30.00
N PRO A 382 13.77 9.82 -29.85
CA PRO A 382 13.91 8.37 -30.02
C PRO A 382 14.24 8.02 -31.49
N ARG A 383 15.15 7.07 -31.67
CA ARG A 383 15.51 6.55 -32.99
C ARG A 383 14.51 5.54 -33.52
N THR A 384 13.83 4.86 -32.60
CA THR A 384 12.79 3.87 -32.91
C THR A 384 11.41 4.51 -32.93
N LYS A 385 10.56 4.11 -33.87
CA LYS A 385 9.17 4.56 -33.90
C LYS A 385 8.38 3.91 -32.75
N ALA A 386 7.59 4.71 -32.05
CA ALA A 386 6.63 4.22 -31.07
C ALA A 386 5.68 3.20 -31.73
N PRO A 387 5.41 2.04 -31.13
CA PRO A 387 4.41 1.11 -31.64
C PRO A 387 3.06 1.81 -31.75
N LYS A 388 2.37 1.65 -32.87
CA LYS A 388 1.01 2.21 -33.06
C LYS A 388 0.05 1.52 -32.08
N ASP A 389 -0.88 2.30 -31.49
CA ASP A 389 -1.97 1.75 -30.70
C ASP A 389 -2.77 0.75 -31.55
N GLY A 390 -2.68 -0.55 -31.21
CA GLY A 390 -3.32 -1.65 -31.95
C GLY A 390 -2.36 -2.61 -32.65
N GLU A 391 -1.13 -2.26 -32.95
CA GLU A 391 -0.13 -3.13 -33.64
C GLU A 391 0.63 -4.08 -32.73
N ILE A 392 0.36 -4.08 -31.42
CA ILE A 392 0.93 -5.09 -30.51
C ILE A 392 0.25 -6.42 -30.82
N LYS A 393 0.84 -7.16 -31.78
CA LYS A 393 0.44 -8.53 -32.12
C LYS A 393 0.33 -9.30 -30.80
N THR A 394 -0.89 -9.58 -30.38
CA THR A 394 -1.13 -10.60 -29.36
C THR A 394 -0.37 -11.83 -29.80
N VAL A 395 0.61 -12.26 -28.99
CA VAL A 395 1.26 -13.57 -29.20
C VAL A 395 0.13 -14.55 -29.39
N SER A 396 -0.03 -15.03 -30.64
CA SER A 396 -1.22 -15.79 -31.02
C SER A 396 -1.38 -16.95 -30.05
N LYS A 397 -2.63 -17.36 -29.76
CA LYS A 397 -2.90 -18.54 -28.92
C LYS A 397 -2.04 -19.74 -29.32
N LYS A 398 -1.73 -19.87 -30.63
CA LYS A 398 -0.81 -20.87 -31.21
C LYS A 398 0.66 -20.74 -30.74
N GLN A 399 1.18 -19.52 -30.55
CA GLN A 399 2.57 -19.34 -30.06
C GLN A 399 2.65 -19.52 -28.54
N LYS A 400 1.57 -19.18 -27.79
CA LYS A 400 1.47 -19.52 -26.36
C LYS A 400 1.36 -21.02 -26.14
N ALA A 401 0.58 -21.73 -26.94
CA ALA A 401 0.48 -23.18 -26.91
C ALA A 401 1.82 -23.86 -27.21
N LYS A 402 2.52 -23.46 -28.29
CA LYS A 402 3.88 -23.95 -28.61
C LYS A 402 4.92 -23.69 -27.52
N LYS A 403 4.80 -22.55 -26.80
CA LYS A 403 5.72 -22.23 -25.70
C LYS A 403 5.40 -23.02 -24.43
N LEU A 404 4.12 -23.35 -24.22
CA LEU A 404 3.65 -24.25 -23.15
C LEU A 404 4.10 -25.68 -23.41
N GLU A 405 3.87 -26.21 -24.62
CA GLU A 405 4.33 -27.55 -25.04
C GLU A 405 5.87 -27.71 -24.93
N LYS A 406 6.65 -26.70 -25.35
CA LYS A 406 8.11 -26.70 -25.13
C LYS A 406 8.50 -26.73 -23.66
N ARG A 407 7.80 -25.99 -22.79
CA ARG A 407 8.04 -26.00 -21.34
C ARG A 407 7.64 -27.35 -20.69
N GLU A 408 6.54 -27.94 -21.13
CA GLU A 408 6.12 -29.25 -20.65
C GLU A 408 7.04 -30.37 -21.13
N ALA A 409 7.48 -30.32 -22.39
CA ALA A 409 8.47 -31.24 -22.94
C ALA A 409 9.82 -31.14 -22.19
N GLN A 410 10.30 -29.94 -21.87
CA GLN A 410 11.48 -29.72 -21.03
C GLN A 410 11.28 -30.25 -19.60
N LYS A 411 10.13 -30.03 -18.97
CA LYS A 411 9.82 -30.57 -17.65
C LYS A 411 9.72 -32.11 -17.65
N LYS A 412 9.18 -32.70 -18.71
CA LYS A 412 9.15 -34.18 -18.89
C LYS A 412 10.55 -34.75 -19.13
N ALA A 413 11.40 -34.06 -19.90
CA ALA A 413 12.78 -34.48 -20.13
C ALA A 413 13.63 -34.42 -18.83
N THR A 414 13.48 -33.36 -18.04
CA THR A 414 14.17 -33.23 -16.73
C THR A 414 13.66 -34.23 -15.68
N LYS A 415 12.37 -34.57 -15.69
CA LYS A 415 11.82 -35.65 -14.83
C LYS A 415 12.37 -37.03 -15.24
N LYS A 416 12.41 -37.34 -16.54
CA LYS A 416 13.01 -38.59 -17.06
C LYS A 416 14.50 -38.70 -16.77
N ALA A 417 15.25 -37.61 -16.85
CA ALA A 417 16.68 -37.57 -16.50
C ALA A 417 16.93 -37.81 -14.99
N LYS A 418 16.10 -37.21 -14.11
CA LYS A 418 16.14 -37.45 -12.67
C LYS A 418 15.77 -38.90 -12.30
N GLN A 419 14.76 -39.46 -12.96
CA GLN A 419 14.35 -40.86 -12.72
C GLN A 419 15.43 -41.84 -13.17
N ARG A 420 16.03 -41.65 -14.36
CA ARG A 420 17.20 -42.47 -14.80
C ARG A 420 18.40 -42.35 -13.89
N HIS A 421 18.64 -41.20 -13.27
CA HIS A 421 19.73 -41.00 -12.30
C HIS A 421 19.44 -41.73 -10.97
N GLN A 422 18.19 -41.74 -10.52
CA GLN A 422 17.75 -42.52 -9.34
C GLN A 422 17.79 -44.03 -9.59
N ASP A 423 17.37 -44.48 -10.77
CA ASP A 423 17.39 -45.88 -11.15
C ASP A 423 18.84 -46.41 -11.25
N ARG A 424 19.79 -45.63 -11.79
CA ARG A 424 21.23 -45.96 -11.77
C ARG A 424 21.84 -46.05 -10.38
N LYS A 425 21.36 -45.24 -9.42
CA LYS A 425 21.82 -45.30 -8.01
C LYS A 425 21.25 -46.51 -7.26
N ASN A 426 20.15 -47.11 -7.74
CA ASN A 426 19.47 -48.26 -7.14
C ASN A 426 19.86 -49.60 -7.76
N ILE A 427 20.58 -49.61 -8.88
CA ILE A 427 21.14 -50.82 -9.47
C ILE A 427 22.34 -51.26 -8.60
N GLY A 428 22.08 -52.09 -7.60
CA GLY A 428 23.10 -52.62 -6.68
C GLY A 428 22.64 -52.88 -5.25
N LYS A 429 21.45 -52.45 -4.90
CA LYS A 429 20.86 -52.77 -3.57
C LYS A 429 20.00 -54.01 -3.67
N ARG A 430 20.58 -55.19 -3.31
CA ARG A 430 19.83 -56.45 -3.11
C ARG A 430 18.73 -56.23 -2.07
N ARG A 431 17.48 -56.53 -2.44
CA ARG A 431 16.36 -56.61 -1.49
C ARG A 431 16.65 -57.77 -0.51
N LYS A 432 16.70 -57.51 0.78
CA LYS A 432 16.65 -58.54 1.82
C LYS A 432 15.23 -59.15 1.78
N PRO A 433 15.11 -60.50 1.84
CA PRO A 433 13.80 -61.14 1.93
C PRO A 433 13.15 -60.87 3.29
N SER A 434 11.88 -60.51 3.29
CA SER A 434 11.07 -60.39 4.49
C SER A 434 10.77 -61.78 5.04
N HIS A 435 11.21 -62.07 6.26
CA HIS A 435 10.77 -63.26 7.01
C HIS A 435 9.31 -63.07 7.42
N SER A 436 8.43 -63.92 6.89
CA SER A 436 7.09 -64.17 7.40
C SER A 436 7.23 -64.98 8.70
N ALA A 437 6.88 -64.43 9.83
CA ALA A 437 6.65 -65.14 11.07
C ALA A 437 5.27 -65.77 11.04
N GLY A 438 5.19 -67.08 11.11
CA GLY A 438 3.96 -67.88 11.17
C GLY A 438 3.26 -67.69 12.53
N HIS A 439 1.96 -67.80 12.45
CA HIS A 439 1.06 -67.98 13.58
C HIS A 439 1.25 -69.41 14.14
N GLU A 440 1.45 -69.54 15.43
CA GLU A 440 1.08 -70.73 16.18
C GLU A 440 0.10 -70.35 17.28
N THR A 441 -1.01 -70.99 17.19
CA THR A 441 -2.09 -71.11 18.17
C THR A 441 -1.64 -72.06 19.27
N GLY A 442 -2.01 -71.82 20.52
CA GLY A 442 -1.85 -72.75 21.62
C GLY A 442 -2.57 -72.29 22.89
N GLU A 443 -3.69 -72.93 23.13
CA GLU A 443 -4.51 -72.93 24.35
C GLU A 443 -3.68 -73.07 25.65
N LYS A 444 -4.02 -72.35 26.68
CA LYS A 444 -4.62 -72.79 27.96
C LYS A 444 -4.89 -71.60 28.86
#